data_1329203c59af649965102ccfbd840af1
#
_entry.id   1329203c59af649965102ccfbd840af1
#
_cell.length_a   1.000
_cell.length_b   1.000
_cell.length_c   1.000
_cell.angle_alpha   90.00
_cell.angle_beta   90.00
_cell.angle_gamma   90.00
#
_symmetry.space_group_name_H-M   'P 1'
#
loop_
_entity.id
_entity.type
_entity.pdbx_description
1 polymer ?
#
loop_
_entity_poly.entity_id
_entity_poly.type
_entity_poly.pdbx_seq_one_letter_code
_entity_poly.pdbx_strand_id
1 'polypeptide(L)'
;MTVDRYLRRWRQGFPRPLVDLSGVETIDPFGACFLALYARRCSEAGGRMRLLLPAREEALRELVRAGLFRLAEEGIWTDRPLLEVPDEGDGFSAITRVDEEAEVQATVDRVCDALEERFPLGETSIRVLAGAMLELAQN
;
A
#
# COMPACT_ATOMS: atom_id res chain seq x y z
N MET A 1 17.47 16.57 -8.78
CA MET A 1 17.64 16.26 -7.33
C MET A 1 17.92 14.77 -7.23
N THR A 2 19.10 14.36 -6.78
CA THR A 2 19.50 12.95 -6.77
C THR A 2 18.84 12.19 -5.62
N VAL A 3 18.42 10.95 -5.88
CA VAL A 3 17.82 10.00 -4.91
C VAL A 3 18.64 9.94 -3.61
N ASP A 4 19.96 10.02 -3.69
CA ASP A 4 20.88 10.02 -2.55
C ASP A 4 20.68 11.19 -1.57
N ARG A 5 20.31 12.37 -2.09
CA ARG A 5 20.04 13.56 -1.26
C ARG A 5 18.69 13.42 -0.54
N TYR A 6 17.76 12.73 -1.16
CA TYR A 6 16.45 12.40 -0.59
C TYR A 6 16.60 11.38 0.54
N LEU A 7 17.36 10.31 0.31
CA LEU A 7 17.65 9.26 1.29
C LEU A 7 18.47 9.76 2.49
N ARG A 8 19.41 10.70 2.30
CA ARG A 8 20.13 11.32 3.42
C ARG A 8 19.24 12.19 4.30
N ARG A 9 18.36 12.98 3.70
CA ARG A 9 17.33 13.73 4.45
C ARG A 9 16.40 12.80 5.21
N TRP A 10 16.09 11.67 4.61
CA TRP A 10 15.26 10.63 5.21
C TRP A 10 15.91 10.01 6.46
N ARG A 11 17.22 9.79 6.43
CA ARG A 11 18.02 9.28 7.56
C ARG A 11 18.21 10.30 8.68
N GLN A 12 18.07 11.59 8.40
CA GLN A 12 18.26 12.67 9.38
C GLN A 12 17.00 13.04 10.17
N GLY A 13 15.92 12.24 10.03
CA GLY A 13 14.73 12.35 10.85
C GLY A 13 13.87 13.57 10.52
N PHE A 14 12.98 13.41 9.54
CA PHE A 14 11.79 14.24 9.48
C PHE A 14 10.68 13.53 10.29
N PRO A 15 10.48 13.87 11.56
CA PRO A 15 9.52 13.17 12.40
C PRO A 15 8.07 13.40 11.94
N ARG A 16 7.84 14.33 11.00
CA ARG A 16 6.50 14.70 10.51
C ARG A 16 6.52 15.16 9.06
N PRO A 17 6.83 14.28 8.10
CA PRO A 17 6.79 14.66 6.69
C PRO A 17 5.36 15.01 6.29
N LEU A 18 5.23 16.02 5.42
CA LEU A 18 3.97 16.38 4.76
C LEU A 18 3.96 15.76 3.37
N VAL A 19 2.94 14.96 3.09
CA VAL A 19 2.63 14.46 1.75
C VAL A 19 1.33 15.11 1.28
N ASP A 20 1.39 15.84 0.19
CA ASP A 20 0.25 16.55 -0.38
C ASP A 20 -0.30 15.76 -1.56
N LEU A 21 -1.48 15.19 -1.38
CA LEU A 21 -2.24 14.49 -2.42
C LEU A 21 -3.43 15.32 -2.92
N SER A 22 -3.59 16.58 -2.51
CA SER A 22 -4.77 17.39 -2.84
C SER A 22 -5.03 17.53 -4.34
N GLY A 23 -3.97 17.53 -5.15
CA GLY A 23 -4.04 17.58 -6.62
C GLY A 23 -4.03 16.22 -7.31
N VAL A 24 -4.04 15.11 -6.56
CA VAL A 24 -3.97 13.77 -7.14
C VAL A 24 -5.36 13.33 -7.60
N GLU A 25 -5.45 12.91 -8.85
CA GLU A 25 -6.71 12.48 -9.47
C GLU A 25 -6.94 10.98 -9.37
N THR A 26 -5.87 10.19 -9.46
CA THR A 26 -5.90 8.72 -9.36
C THR A 26 -4.68 8.23 -8.60
N ILE A 27 -4.82 7.10 -7.92
CA ILE A 27 -3.72 6.46 -7.19
C ILE A 27 -3.66 5.01 -7.62
N ASP A 28 -2.49 4.59 -8.10
CA ASP A 28 -2.25 3.21 -8.43
C ASP A 28 -1.87 2.38 -7.17
N PRO A 29 -1.93 1.04 -7.25
CA PRO A 29 -1.57 0.17 -6.14
C PRO A 29 -0.13 0.39 -5.65
N PHE A 30 0.81 0.71 -6.54
CA PHE A 30 2.19 0.98 -6.17
C PHE A 30 2.30 2.25 -5.32
N GLY A 31 1.62 3.33 -5.73
CA GLY A 31 1.56 4.57 -4.96
C GLY A 31 0.97 4.37 -3.57
N ALA A 32 -0.11 3.58 -3.47
CA ALA A 32 -0.73 3.23 -2.19
C ALA A 32 0.22 2.42 -1.29
N CYS A 33 0.91 1.40 -1.84
CA CYS A 33 1.94 0.64 -1.12
C CYS A 33 3.10 1.52 -0.65
N PHE A 34 3.58 2.42 -1.51
CA PHE A 34 4.64 3.36 -1.15
C PHE A 34 4.25 4.24 0.02
N LEU A 35 3.03 4.78 0.02
CA LEU A 35 2.50 5.59 1.12
C LEU A 35 2.41 4.79 2.42
N ALA A 36 1.95 3.54 2.36
CA ALA A 36 1.87 2.65 3.52
C ALA A 36 3.26 2.39 4.14
N LEU A 37 4.24 2.04 3.31
CA LEU A 37 5.62 1.82 3.74
C LEU A 37 6.25 3.09 4.32
N TYR A 38 5.97 4.25 3.70
CA TYR A 38 6.49 5.52 4.16
C TYR A 38 5.89 5.92 5.51
N ALA A 39 4.57 5.75 5.69
CA ALA A 39 3.89 5.99 6.96
C ALA A 39 4.43 5.09 8.07
N ARG A 40 4.64 3.80 7.76
CA ARG A 40 5.26 2.85 8.70
C ARG A 40 6.65 3.31 9.13
N ARG A 41 7.51 3.72 8.19
CA ARG A 41 8.85 4.24 8.51
C ARG A 41 8.79 5.49 9.39
N CYS A 42 7.82 6.37 9.19
CA CYS A 42 7.60 7.51 10.06
C CYS A 42 7.23 7.08 11.47
N SER A 43 6.34 6.10 11.60
CA SER A 43 5.94 5.54 12.90
C SER A 43 7.10 4.86 13.63
N GLU A 44 7.88 4.03 12.94
CA GLU A 44 9.10 3.39 13.48
C GLU A 44 10.14 4.42 13.99
N ALA A 45 10.17 5.61 13.39
CA ALA A 45 11.01 6.73 13.82
C ALA A 45 10.37 7.59 14.94
N GLY A 46 9.24 7.17 15.51
CA GLY A 46 8.50 7.89 16.55
C GLY A 46 7.74 9.12 16.05
N GLY A 47 7.51 9.24 14.74
CA GLY A 47 6.77 10.33 14.11
C GLY A 47 5.48 9.86 13.45
N ARG A 48 4.81 10.82 12.77
CA ARG A 48 3.64 10.55 11.93
C ARG A 48 3.75 11.31 10.63
N MET A 49 3.36 10.68 9.53
CA MET A 49 3.19 11.33 8.24
C MET A 49 1.92 12.18 8.26
N ARG A 50 2.05 13.45 7.87
CA ARG A 50 0.87 14.29 7.60
C ARG A 50 0.47 14.11 6.15
N LEU A 51 -0.80 13.77 5.94
CA LEU A 51 -1.34 13.52 4.62
C LEU A 51 -2.47 14.51 4.31
N LEU A 52 -2.25 15.37 3.31
CA LEU A 52 -3.35 16.15 2.74
C LEU A 52 -4.08 15.23 1.76
N LEU A 53 -5.35 14.98 2.05
CA LEU A 53 -6.15 14.02 1.30
C LEU A 53 -6.48 14.53 -0.10
N PRO A 54 -6.66 13.62 -1.10
CA PRO A 54 -7.11 13.99 -2.43
C PRO A 54 -8.39 14.81 -2.39
N ALA A 55 -8.47 15.86 -3.21
CA ALA A 55 -9.71 16.63 -3.35
C ALA A 55 -10.79 15.81 -4.08
N ARG A 56 -10.39 14.91 -4.97
CA ARG A 56 -11.29 13.97 -5.65
C ARG A 56 -11.70 12.83 -4.75
N GLU A 57 -13.00 12.65 -4.60
CA GLU A 57 -13.57 11.58 -3.76
C GLU A 57 -13.21 10.18 -4.26
N GLU A 58 -13.11 9.99 -5.59
CA GLU A 58 -12.72 8.72 -6.21
C GLU A 58 -11.31 8.30 -5.80
N ALA A 59 -10.33 9.20 -5.87
CA ALA A 59 -8.97 8.93 -5.43
C ALA A 59 -8.89 8.64 -3.92
N LEU A 60 -9.72 9.31 -3.12
CA LEU A 60 -9.81 9.04 -1.69
C LEU A 60 -10.40 7.65 -1.43
N ARG A 61 -11.47 7.27 -2.15
CA ARG A 61 -12.06 5.92 -2.06
C ARG A 61 -11.05 4.83 -2.44
N GLU A 62 -10.24 5.05 -3.47
CA GLU A 62 -9.18 4.11 -3.86
C GLU A 62 -8.16 3.89 -2.73
N LEU A 63 -7.73 4.96 -2.05
CA LEU A 63 -6.83 4.84 -0.88
C LEU A 63 -7.48 4.07 0.28
N VAL A 64 -8.75 4.33 0.56
CA VAL A 64 -9.49 3.63 1.61
C VAL A 64 -9.64 2.14 1.27
N ARG A 65 -10.06 1.82 0.03
CA ARG A 65 -10.19 0.44 -0.46
C ARG A 65 -8.85 -0.29 -0.46
N ALA A 66 -7.77 0.38 -0.83
CA ALA A 66 -6.43 -0.18 -0.75
C ALA A 66 -5.99 -0.50 0.70
N GLY A 67 -6.75 -0.10 1.70
CA GLY A 67 -6.45 -0.38 3.10
C GLY A 67 -5.32 0.46 3.69
N LEU A 68 -4.91 1.56 3.03
CA LEU A 68 -3.82 2.43 3.49
C LEU A 68 -4.00 2.85 4.94
N PHE A 69 -5.19 3.34 5.29
CA PHE A 69 -5.45 3.89 6.61
C PHE A 69 -5.54 2.82 7.69
N ARG A 70 -6.00 1.63 7.35
CA ARG A 70 -6.02 0.47 8.27
C ARG A 70 -4.61 -0.01 8.60
N LEU A 71 -3.72 -0.07 7.58
CA LEU A 71 -2.34 -0.54 7.74
C LEU A 71 -1.43 0.48 8.42
N ALA A 72 -1.74 1.76 8.29
CA ALA A 72 -0.90 2.85 8.73
C ALA A 72 -1.58 3.75 9.77
N GLU A 73 -2.59 3.24 10.48
CA GLU A 73 -3.43 4.00 11.43
C GLU A 73 -2.62 4.84 12.41
N GLU A 74 -1.55 4.27 12.96
CA GLU A 74 -0.68 4.97 13.91
C GLU A 74 0.33 5.91 13.23
N GLY A 75 0.60 5.69 11.94
CA GLY A 75 1.64 6.39 11.17
C GLY A 75 1.14 7.58 10.35
N ILE A 76 -0.18 7.77 10.23
CA ILE A 76 -0.78 8.82 9.41
C ILE A 76 -1.62 9.76 10.25
N TRP A 77 -1.48 11.05 9.95
CA TRP A 77 -2.40 12.09 10.37
C TRP A 77 -2.98 12.78 9.13
N THR A 78 -4.31 12.85 9.03
CA THR A 78 -5.01 13.43 7.88
C THR A 78 -5.52 14.84 8.20
N ASP A 79 -5.61 15.70 7.18
CA ASP A 79 -6.09 17.08 7.28
C ASP A 79 -7.60 17.18 7.56
N ARG A 80 -8.33 16.12 7.28
CA ARG A 80 -9.78 16.02 7.53
C ARG A 80 -10.17 14.58 7.84
N PRO A 81 -11.37 14.35 8.45
CA PRO A 81 -11.88 13.02 8.71
C PRO A 81 -11.98 12.19 7.44
N LEU A 82 -11.69 10.89 7.57
CA LEU A 82 -11.90 9.94 6.49
C LEU A 82 -13.39 9.70 6.29
N LEU A 83 -13.80 9.56 5.04
CA LEU A 83 -15.13 9.07 4.72
C LEU A 83 -15.25 7.61 5.17
N GLU A 84 -16.38 7.25 5.77
CA GLU A 84 -16.76 5.85 5.93
C GLU A 84 -17.07 5.32 4.52
N VAL A 85 -16.10 4.68 3.92
CA VAL A 85 -16.31 3.92 2.68
C VAL A 85 -16.69 2.51 3.12
N PRO A 86 -17.87 2.01 2.73
CA PRO A 86 -18.21 0.62 2.99
C PRO A 86 -17.10 -0.28 2.44
N ASP A 87 -16.72 -1.28 3.22
CA ASP A 87 -15.70 -2.25 2.84
C ASP A 87 -16.30 -3.25 1.82
N GLU A 88 -16.76 -2.71 0.69
CA GLU A 88 -17.18 -3.48 -0.48
C GLU A 88 -15.99 -3.93 -1.31
N GLY A 89 -14.83 -4.04 -0.66
CA GLY A 89 -13.63 -4.49 -1.31
C GLY A 89 -13.76 -5.96 -1.69
N ASP A 90 -13.65 -6.21 -2.97
CA ASP A 90 -13.49 -7.55 -3.55
C ASP A 90 -12.15 -8.22 -3.12
N GLY A 91 -11.62 -7.86 -1.99
CA GLY A 91 -10.45 -8.44 -1.32
C GLY A 91 -9.12 -8.40 -2.10
N PHE A 92 -9.18 -8.17 -3.41
CA PHE A 92 -8.02 -8.26 -4.30
C PHE A 92 -7.17 -6.98 -4.33
N SER A 93 -7.76 -5.83 -4.07
CA SER A 93 -7.06 -4.54 -4.13
C SER A 93 -6.50 -4.07 -2.79
N ALA A 94 -6.77 -4.78 -1.70
CA ALA A 94 -6.27 -4.39 -0.40
C ALA A 94 -4.80 -4.73 -0.23
N ILE A 95 -4.00 -3.75 0.20
CA ILE A 95 -2.63 -3.98 0.63
C ILE A 95 -2.66 -4.90 1.85
N THR A 96 -1.98 -6.02 1.75
CA THR A 96 -1.87 -7.00 2.84
C THR A 96 -0.45 -6.98 3.38
N ARG A 97 -0.33 -6.92 4.69
CA ARG A 97 0.95 -7.07 5.37
C ARG A 97 1.20 -8.55 5.58
N VAL A 98 2.39 -8.98 5.25
CA VAL A 98 2.87 -10.34 5.48
C VAL A 98 4.08 -10.24 6.38
N ASP A 99 3.98 -10.76 7.60
CA ASP A 99 5.05 -10.70 8.60
C ASP A 99 5.73 -12.05 8.82
N GLU A 100 5.06 -13.15 8.48
CA GLU A 100 5.55 -14.50 8.69
C GLU A 100 5.66 -15.27 7.36
N GLU A 101 6.68 -16.11 7.25
CA GLU A 101 6.91 -16.94 6.06
C GLU A 101 5.71 -17.85 5.72
N ALA A 102 5.00 -18.34 6.75
CA ALA A 102 3.80 -19.14 6.57
C ALA A 102 2.64 -18.38 5.90
N GLU A 103 2.59 -17.06 6.09
CA GLU A 103 1.56 -16.20 5.48
C GLU A 103 1.84 -15.90 4.01
N VAL A 104 3.11 -15.99 3.58
CA VAL A 104 3.52 -15.73 2.19
C VAL A 104 2.80 -16.67 1.26
N GLN A 105 2.86 -17.98 1.53
CA GLN A 105 2.22 -19.00 0.68
C GLN A 105 0.71 -18.77 0.59
N ALA A 106 0.03 -18.58 1.73
CA ALA A 106 -1.41 -18.33 1.77
C ALA A 106 -1.81 -17.04 1.04
N THR A 107 -0.93 -16.04 1.03
CA THR A 107 -1.17 -14.79 0.28
C THR A 107 -1.00 -15.01 -1.22
N VAL A 108 0.03 -15.74 -1.63
CA VAL A 108 0.27 -16.09 -3.04
C VAL A 108 -0.90 -16.92 -3.58
N ASP A 109 -1.35 -17.93 -2.84
CA ASP A 109 -2.48 -18.77 -3.24
C ASP A 109 -3.74 -17.94 -3.46
N ARG A 110 -4.10 -17.04 -2.53
CA ARG A 110 -5.25 -16.13 -2.70
C ARG A 110 -5.14 -15.22 -3.92
N VAL A 111 -3.95 -14.72 -4.21
CA VAL A 111 -3.73 -13.89 -5.41
C VAL A 111 -3.89 -14.73 -6.67
N CYS A 112 -3.38 -15.95 -6.69
CA CYS A 112 -3.53 -16.85 -7.83
C CYS A 112 -4.99 -17.22 -8.07
N ASP A 113 -5.75 -17.57 -7.02
CA ASP A 113 -7.18 -17.87 -7.10
C ASP A 113 -7.95 -16.68 -7.68
N ALA A 114 -7.72 -15.47 -7.16
CA ALA A 114 -8.37 -14.27 -7.64
C ALA A 114 -8.01 -13.92 -9.10
N LEU A 115 -6.81 -14.26 -9.55
CA LEU A 115 -6.40 -14.08 -10.95
C LEU A 115 -7.06 -15.10 -11.86
N GLU A 116 -7.17 -16.36 -11.43
CA GLU A 116 -7.89 -17.41 -12.17
C GLU A 116 -9.37 -17.08 -12.37
N GLU A 117 -10.01 -16.53 -11.34
CA GLU A 117 -11.43 -16.12 -11.41
C GLU A 117 -11.65 -14.97 -12.40
N ARG A 118 -10.70 -14.07 -12.56
CA ARG A 118 -10.86 -12.82 -13.34
C ARG A 118 -10.30 -12.89 -14.75
N PHE A 119 -9.28 -13.71 -14.95
CA PHE A 119 -8.55 -13.77 -16.19
C PHE A 119 -8.48 -15.21 -16.70
N PRO A 120 -8.60 -15.44 -18.02
CA PRO A 120 -8.46 -16.78 -18.61
C PRO A 120 -6.97 -17.17 -18.67
N LEU A 121 -6.32 -17.23 -17.52
CA LEU A 121 -4.92 -17.62 -17.41
C LEU A 121 -4.82 -19.14 -17.39
N GLY A 122 -3.92 -19.68 -18.21
CA GLY A 122 -3.63 -21.11 -18.16
C GLY A 122 -2.84 -21.49 -16.92
N GLU A 123 -3.01 -22.74 -16.44
CA GLU A 123 -2.33 -23.27 -15.25
C GLU A 123 -0.81 -23.02 -15.22
N THR A 124 -0.15 -23.10 -16.38
CA THR A 124 1.30 -22.83 -16.50
C THR A 124 1.63 -21.37 -16.15
N SER A 125 0.80 -20.42 -16.58
CA SER A 125 1.02 -19.00 -16.32
C SER A 125 0.83 -18.69 -14.84
N ILE A 126 -0.17 -19.26 -14.21
CA ILE A 126 -0.42 -19.12 -12.76
C ILE A 126 0.74 -19.69 -11.95
N ARG A 127 1.23 -20.87 -12.32
CA ARG A 127 2.38 -21.50 -11.64
C ARG A 127 3.67 -20.68 -11.74
N VAL A 128 3.94 -20.09 -12.90
CA VAL A 128 5.10 -19.21 -13.10
C VAL A 128 4.96 -17.94 -12.25
N LEU A 129 3.76 -17.35 -12.22
CA LEU A 129 3.50 -16.17 -11.42
C LEU A 129 3.63 -16.45 -9.92
N ALA A 130 3.07 -17.54 -9.43
CA ALA A 130 3.20 -17.99 -8.04
C ALA A 130 4.67 -18.16 -7.65
N GLY A 131 5.46 -18.83 -8.48
CA GLY A 131 6.89 -19.00 -8.26
C GLY A 131 7.64 -17.67 -8.17
N ALA A 132 7.36 -16.73 -9.08
CA ALA A 132 7.99 -15.42 -9.06
C ALA A 132 7.60 -14.61 -7.80
N MET A 133 6.34 -14.68 -7.37
CA MET A 133 5.87 -14.01 -6.16
C MET A 133 6.54 -14.57 -4.90
N LEU A 134 6.69 -15.90 -4.82
CA LEU A 134 7.39 -16.55 -3.70
C LEU A 134 8.86 -16.12 -3.64
N GLU A 135 9.57 -16.11 -4.76
CA GLU A 135 10.96 -15.63 -4.81
C GLU A 135 11.09 -14.17 -4.38
N LEU A 136 10.19 -13.30 -4.84
CA LEU A 136 10.20 -11.89 -4.44
C LEU A 136 9.93 -11.69 -2.94
N ALA A 137 9.10 -12.53 -2.36
CA ALA A 137 8.77 -12.43 -0.93
C ALA A 137 9.87 -12.98 -0.02
N GLN A 138 10.71 -13.89 -0.52
CA GLN A 138 11.81 -14.50 0.23
C GLN A 138 13.13 -13.72 0.16
N ASN A 139 13.25 -12.78 -0.78
CA ASN A 139 14.43 -11.92 -0.96
C ASN A 139 14.24 -10.54 -0.34
#